data_deb51b6c12f375e15ead5da2ed02843b
#
_entry.id   deb51b6c12f375e15ead5da2ed02843b
#
_cell.length_a   1.000
_cell.length_b   1.000
_cell.length_c   1.000
_cell.angle_alpha   90.00
_cell.angle_beta   90.00
_cell.angle_gamma   90.00
#
_symmetry.space_group_name_H-M   'P 1'
#
loop_
_entity.id
_entity.type
_entity.pdbx_description
1 polymer ?
#
loop_
_entity_poly.entity_id
_entity_poly.type
_entity_poly.pdbx_seq_one_letter_code
_entity_poly.pdbx_strand_id
1 'polypeptide(L)'
;MVEVMEQQSGQRPEEILADSGYGSEKNLEALDAEENPERRIDGYVATERQSHGEYKEPCPRGPLPKGATRVERMRRKLKTKAGKAVYATRKAIVEPVFGQIKQARGFRQFLLRGLAKVRGEWALVCLTHNILKLHRLIYE
;
A
#
# COMPACT_ATOMS: atom_id res chain seq x y z
N MET A 1 10.83 1.24 5.16
CA MET A 1 9.58 1.92 4.71
C MET A 1 8.73 2.36 5.90
N VAL A 2 8.34 1.46 6.81
CA VAL A 2 7.54 1.79 8.01
C VAL A 2 8.19 2.86 8.88
N GLU A 3 9.47 2.73 9.18
CA GLU A 3 10.25 3.70 9.97
C GLU A 3 10.25 5.11 9.36
N VAL A 4 10.33 5.20 8.03
CA VAL A 4 10.27 6.49 7.33
C VAL A 4 8.88 7.11 7.45
N MET A 5 7.82 6.31 7.37
CA MET A 5 6.44 6.78 7.54
C MET A 5 6.22 7.24 8.99
N GLU A 6 6.70 6.48 9.97
CA GLU A 6 6.64 6.83 11.39
C GLU A 6 7.39 8.14 11.70
N GLN A 7 8.58 8.31 11.13
CA GLN A 7 9.36 9.55 11.26
C GLN A 7 8.68 10.78 10.63
N GLN A 8 7.99 10.60 9.49
CA GLN A 8 7.35 11.71 8.78
C GLN A 8 5.97 12.08 9.35
N SER A 9 5.19 11.11 9.83
CA SER A 9 3.84 11.33 10.35
C SER A 9 3.78 11.51 11.86
N GLY A 10 4.86 11.15 12.57
CA GLY A 10 4.86 11.08 14.04
C GLY A 10 4.01 9.95 14.63
N GLN A 11 3.43 9.11 13.78
CA GLN A 11 2.54 8.01 14.17
C GLN A 11 2.90 6.74 13.42
N ARG A 12 2.80 5.60 14.12
CA ARG A 12 2.96 4.30 13.51
C ARG A 12 1.61 3.86 12.90
N PRO A 13 1.59 3.41 11.63
CA PRO A 13 0.35 2.95 11.02
C PRO A 13 -0.11 1.64 11.67
N GLU A 14 -1.42 1.52 11.90
CA GLU A 14 -2.05 0.29 12.39
C GLU A 14 -2.24 -0.72 11.26
N GLU A 15 -2.55 -0.23 10.05
CA GLU A 15 -2.75 -1.03 8.85
C GLU A 15 -1.86 -0.56 7.68
N ILE A 16 -1.36 -1.50 6.90
CA ILE A 16 -0.61 -1.21 5.67
C ILE A 16 -1.17 -2.02 4.48
N LEU A 17 -1.43 -1.29 3.40
CA LEU A 17 -1.79 -1.87 2.09
C LEU A 17 -0.61 -1.72 1.13
N ALA A 18 -0.09 -2.82 0.61
CA ALA A 18 1.05 -2.78 -0.30
C ALA A 18 0.87 -3.71 -1.51
N ASP A 19 1.59 -3.42 -2.58
CA ASP A 19 1.58 -4.25 -3.79
C ASP A 19 2.54 -5.45 -3.68
N SER A 20 2.59 -6.27 -4.74
CA SER A 20 3.39 -7.50 -4.77
C SER A 20 4.90 -7.27 -4.69
N GLY A 21 5.39 -6.07 -4.95
CA GLY A 21 6.80 -5.74 -4.79
C GLY A 21 7.28 -5.82 -3.34
N TYR A 22 6.35 -5.75 -2.38
CA TYR A 22 6.64 -5.83 -0.94
C TYR A 22 6.31 -7.19 -0.32
N GLY A 23 5.83 -8.17 -1.10
CA GLY A 23 5.35 -9.48 -0.64
C GLY A 23 6.45 -10.51 -0.32
N SER A 24 7.66 -10.11 0.06
CA SER A 24 8.73 -11.04 0.47
C SER A 24 8.58 -11.48 1.92
N GLU A 25 9.07 -12.70 2.25
CA GLU A 25 9.09 -13.22 3.63
C GLU A 25 9.70 -12.23 4.61
N LYS A 26 10.84 -11.62 4.27
CA LYS A 26 11.54 -10.63 5.10
C LYS A 26 10.69 -9.39 5.39
N ASN A 27 9.97 -8.90 4.40
CA ASN A 27 9.10 -7.72 4.58
C ASN A 27 7.88 -8.06 5.44
N LEU A 28 7.31 -9.26 5.26
CA LEU A 28 6.16 -9.72 6.04
C LEU A 28 6.56 -10.00 7.50
N GLU A 29 7.77 -10.52 7.74
CA GLU A 29 8.35 -10.67 9.07
C GLU A 29 8.44 -9.34 9.82
N ALA A 30 8.91 -8.30 9.14
CA ALA A 30 9.00 -6.96 9.72
C ALA A 30 7.63 -6.35 10.09
N LEU A 31 6.53 -6.77 9.42
CA LEU A 31 5.18 -6.35 9.76
C LEU A 31 4.61 -7.13 10.95
N ASP A 32 4.92 -8.42 11.05
CA ASP A 32 4.45 -9.28 12.15
C ASP A 32 5.03 -8.85 13.51
N ALA A 33 6.24 -8.26 13.53
CA ALA A 33 6.94 -7.78 14.73
C ALA A 33 6.85 -8.78 15.89
N GLU A 34 7.22 -10.07 15.63
CA GLU A 34 7.08 -11.18 16.59
C GLU A 34 7.73 -10.89 17.96
N GLU A 35 8.82 -10.10 17.97
CA GLU A 35 9.55 -9.73 19.18
C GLU A 35 8.83 -8.65 20.02
N ASN A 36 7.95 -7.86 19.41
CA ASN A 36 7.22 -6.80 20.11
C ASN A 36 5.79 -6.66 19.55
N PRO A 37 4.79 -7.31 20.19
CA PRO A 37 3.40 -7.31 19.74
C PRO A 37 2.76 -5.92 19.58
N GLU A 38 3.19 -4.94 20.38
CA GLU A 38 2.69 -3.55 20.29
C GLU A 38 3.15 -2.85 19.01
N ARG A 39 4.20 -3.36 18.37
CA ARG A 39 4.72 -2.85 17.11
C ARG A 39 4.15 -3.57 15.88
N ARG A 40 3.29 -4.55 16.08
CA ARG A 40 2.65 -5.29 15.00
C ARG A 40 1.80 -4.37 14.14
N ILE A 41 1.92 -4.55 12.82
CA ILE A 41 1.14 -3.81 11.83
C ILE A 41 0.28 -4.81 11.07
N ASP A 42 -1.02 -4.52 10.94
CA ASP A 42 -1.92 -5.37 10.16
C ASP A 42 -1.69 -5.16 8.66
N GLY A 43 -0.81 -5.99 8.07
CA GLY A 43 -0.43 -5.92 6.67
C GLY A 43 -1.44 -6.60 5.76
N TYR A 44 -1.72 -5.97 4.60
CA TYR A 44 -2.44 -6.53 3.45
C TYR A 44 -1.57 -6.33 2.21
N VAL A 45 -0.68 -7.29 1.98
CA VAL A 45 0.36 -7.20 0.95
C VAL A 45 0.10 -8.24 -0.12
N ALA A 46 -0.05 -7.83 -1.40
CA ALA A 46 -0.14 -8.79 -2.48
C ALA A 46 1.11 -9.65 -2.55
N THR A 47 0.94 -10.96 -2.65
CA THR A 47 2.05 -11.93 -2.69
C THR A 47 2.45 -12.32 -4.10
N GLU A 48 1.60 -11.98 -5.08
CA GLU A 48 1.79 -12.28 -6.49
C GLU A 48 1.30 -11.14 -7.36
N ARG A 49 1.85 -11.07 -8.58
CA ARG A 49 1.34 -10.15 -9.60
C ARG A 49 0.00 -10.69 -10.09
N GLN A 50 -1.08 -10.03 -9.68
CA GLN A 50 -2.43 -10.49 -9.99
C GLN A 50 -2.80 -10.08 -11.41
N SER A 51 -3.20 -11.05 -12.23
CA SER A 51 -3.88 -10.78 -13.50
C SER A 51 -5.33 -10.33 -13.25
N HIS A 52 -5.88 -9.54 -14.17
CA HIS A 52 -7.27 -9.13 -14.12
C HIS A 52 -8.19 -10.37 -14.12
N GLY A 53 -8.78 -10.72 -12.97
CA GLY A 53 -9.71 -11.84 -12.82
C GLY A 53 -9.36 -12.87 -11.74
N GLU A 54 -8.15 -12.90 -11.22
CA GLU A 54 -7.68 -13.89 -10.21
C GLU A 54 -8.35 -13.77 -8.83
N TYR A 55 -9.06 -12.68 -8.55
CA TYR A 55 -9.86 -12.55 -7.31
C TYR A 55 -11.08 -13.49 -7.23
N LYS A 56 -11.33 -14.27 -8.28
CA LYS A 56 -12.46 -15.21 -8.33
C LYS A 56 -12.20 -16.51 -7.57
N GLU A 57 -10.95 -16.85 -7.29
CA GLU A 57 -10.65 -18.04 -6.52
C GLU A 57 -11.22 -17.94 -5.10
N PRO A 58 -11.97 -18.95 -4.65
CA PRO A 58 -12.48 -19.00 -3.29
C PRO A 58 -11.34 -19.14 -2.29
N CYS A 59 -11.54 -18.60 -1.08
CA CYS A 59 -10.61 -18.83 0.01
C CYS A 59 -10.53 -20.32 0.31
N PRO A 60 -9.32 -20.94 0.39
CA PRO A 60 -9.17 -22.34 0.76
C PRO A 60 -9.85 -22.64 2.10
N ARG A 61 -10.63 -23.70 2.17
CA ARG A 61 -11.30 -24.16 3.40
C ARG A 61 -10.34 -24.95 4.28
N GLY A 62 -10.59 -24.97 5.59
CA GLY A 62 -9.81 -25.73 6.56
C GLY A 62 -8.70 -24.92 7.25
N PRO A 63 -7.95 -25.49 8.20
CA PRO A 63 -6.87 -24.82 8.90
C PRO A 63 -5.67 -24.56 7.98
N LEU A 64 -4.81 -23.63 8.36
CA LEU A 64 -3.53 -23.43 7.70
C LEU A 64 -2.63 -24.66 7.93
N PRO A 65 -1.83 -25.10 6.93
CA PRO A 65 -0.84 -26.14 7.12
C PRO A 65 0.13 -25.80 8.26
N LYS A 66 0.51 -26.82 9.05
CA LYS A 66 1.59 -26.65 10.03
C LYS A 66 2.88 -26.33 9.26
N GLY A 67 3.47 -25.17 9.52
CA GLY A 67 4.68 -24.70 8.80
C GLY A 67 4.40 -23.82 7.58
N ALA A 68 3.17 -23.36 7.37
CA ALA A 68 2.86 -22.38 6.33
C ALA A 68 3.74 -21.12 6.47
N THR A 69 4.35 -20.72 5.35
CA THR A 69 5.18 -19.50 5.27
C THR A 69 4.35 -18.24 5.51
N ARG A 70 4.98 -17.10 5.81
CA ARG A 70 4.29 -15.81 5.96
C ARG A 70 3.60 -15.39 4.66
N VAL A 71 4.24 -15.65 3.53
CA VAL A 71 3.66 -15.41 2.20
C VAL A 71 2.38 -16.23 2.00
N GLU A 72 2.36 -17.53 2.35
CA GLU A 72 1.16 -18.36 2.25
C GLU A 72 0.03 -17.89 3.20
N ARG A 73 0.38 -17.51 4.42
CA ARG A 73 -0.56 -16.90 5.39
C ARG A 73 -1.17 -15.62 4.83
N MET A 74 -0.33 -14.73 4.28
CA MET A 74 -0.77 -13.48 3.66
C MET A 74 -1.66 -13.72 2.44
N ARG A 75 -1.27 -14.64 1.54
CA ARG A 75 -2.09 -15.05 0.39
C ARG A 75 -3.48 -15.52 0.83
N ARG A 76 -3.54 -16.33 1.87
CA ARG A 76 -4.81 -16.80 2.41
C ARG A 76 -5.62 -15.67 3.06
N LYS A 77 -5.00 -14.79 3.83
CA LYS A 77 -5.62 -13.61 4.42
C LYS A 77 -6.32 -12.77 3.35
N LEU A 78 -5.63 -12.48 2.25
CA LEU A 78 -6.18 -11.72 1.12
C LEU A 78 -7.33 -12.42 0.39
N LYS A 79 -7.43 -13.76 0.44
CA LYS A 79 -8.54 -14.53 -0.15
C LYS A 79 -9.79 -14.56 0.73
N THR A 80 -9.71 -14.16 2.00
CA THR A 80 -10.88 -14.05 2.88
C THR A 80 -11.80 -12.90 2.44
N LYS A 81 -13.09 -12.96 2.83
CA LYS A 81 -14.05 -11.88 2.54
C LYS A 81 -13.57 -10.53 3.12
N ALA A 82 -13.10 -10.54 4.38
CA ALA A 82 -12.57 -9.35 5.03
C ALA A 82 -11.30 -8.84 4.34
N GLY A 83 -10.32 -9.72 4.09
CA GLY A 83 -9.08 -9.35 3.41
C GLY A 83 -9.28 -8.78 2.01
N LYS A 84 -10.21 -9.37 1.24
CA LYS A 84 -10.61 -8.82 -0.08
C LYS A 84 -11.21 -7.42 0.03
N ALA A 85 -12.10 -7.19 1.01
CA ALA A 85 -12.73 -5.89 1.21
C ALA A 85 -11.70 -4.82 1.59
N VAL A 86 -10.84 -5.09 2.56
CA VAL A 86 -9.78 -4.16 2.97
C VAL A 86 -8.80 -3.91 1.83
N TYR A 87 -8.30 -4.95 1.15
CA TYR A 87 -7.35 -4.76 0.05
C TYR A 87 -7.94 -4.01 -1.15
N ALA A 88 -9.25 -4.12 -1.39
CA ALA A 88 -9.94 -3.38 -2.46
C ALA A 88 -9.92 -1.86 -2.22
N THR A 89 -9.84 -1.38 -0.97
CA THR A 89 -9.76 0.05 -0.66
C THR A 89 -8.50 0.71 -1.22
N ARG A 90 -7.43 -0.08 -1.46
CA ARG A 90 -6.21 0.40 -2.11
C ARG A 90 -6.50 1.10 -3.44
N LYS A 91 -7.42 0.56 -4.25
CA LYS A 91 -7.82 1.17 -5.53
C LYS A 91 -8.51 2.51 -5.34
N ALA A 92 -9.34 2.63 -4.31
CA ALA A 92 -10.05 3.87 -4.02
C ALA A 92 -9.14 4.97 -3.41
N ILE A 93 -8.06 4.59 -2.73
CA ILE A 93 -7.17 5.54 -2.04
C ILE A 93 -6.05 6.02 -2.97
N VAL A 94 -5.35 5.10 -3.63
CA VAL A 94 -4.10 5.40 -4.35
C VAL A 94 -4.34 5.72 -5.83
N GLU A 95 -5.17 4.93 -6.51
CA GLU A 95 -5.40 5.09 -7.95
C GLU A 95 -5.99 6.45 -8.34
N PRO A 96 -6.98 7.02 -7.62
CA PRO A 96 -7.52 8.34 -7.95
C PRO A 96 -6.49 9.46 -7.84
N VAL A 97 -5.58 9.40 -6.87
CA VAL A 97 -4.50 10.40 -6.70
C VAL A 97 -3.59 10.39 -7.92
N PHE A 98 -3.11 9.21 -8.33
CA PHE A 98 -2.29 9.08 -9.53
C PHE A 98 -3.06 9.39 -10.82
N GLY A 99 -4.34 9.06 -10.88
CA GLY A 99 -5.24 9.44 -11.97
C GLY A 99 -5.33 10.96 -12.12
N GLN A 100 -5.54 11.68 -11.03
CA GLN A 100 -5.58 13.14 -11.05
C GLN A 100 -4.23 13.75 -11.45
N ILE A 101 -3.11 13.25 -10.92
CA ILE A 101 -1.77 13.74 -11.26
C ILE A 101 -1.46 13.50 -12.74
N LYS A 102 -1.71 12.29 -13.24
CA LYS A 102 -1.34 11.89 -14.60
C LYS A 102 -2.32 12.39 -15.67
N GLN A 103 -3.62 12.32 -15.42
CA GLN A 103 -4.64 12.63 -16.43
C GLN A 103 -5.12 14.08 -16.34
N ALA A 104 -5.58 14.54 -15.16
CA ALA A 104 -6.12 15.87 -15.03
C ALA A 104 -5.04 16.96 -15.08
N ARG A 105 -3.83 16.69 -14.55
CA ARG A 105 -2.71 17.64 -14.53
C ARG A 105 -1.67 17.38 -15.61
N GLY A 106 -1.78 16.31 -16.38
CA GLY A 106 -0.85 15.99 -17.46
C GLY A 106 0.55 15.60 -17.04
N PHE A 107 0.81 15.39 -15.73
CA PHE A 107 2.13 15.02 -15.22
C PHE A 107 2.39 13.52 -15.43
N ARG A 108 2.89 13.17 -16.61
CA ARG A 108 3.09 11.78 -17.03
C ARG A 108 4.53 11.31 -16.92
N GLN A 109 5.49 12.22 -16.83
CA GLN A 109 6.93 11.93 -16.73
C GLN A 109 7.64 13.04 -15.97
N PHE A 110 8.77 12.70 -15.36
CA PHE A 110 9.67 13.67 -14.76
C PHE A 110 10.42 14.44 -15.85
N LEU A 111 10.51 15.74 -15.69
CA LEU A 111 11.22 16.65 -16.62
C LEU A 111 12.68 16.80 -16.20
N LEU A 112 12.98 16.67 -14.93
CA LEU A 112 14.32 16.79 -14.38
C LEU A 112 15.03 15.43 -14.33
N ARG A 113 16.35 15.44 -14.38
CA ARG A 113 17.19 14.23 -14.29
C ARG A 113 18.01 14.24 -13.01
N GLY A 114 18.28 13.04 -12.48
CA GLY A 114 18.99 12.82 -11.23
C GLY A 114 18.06 12.81 -10.02
N LEU A 115 18.37 11.92 -9.08
CA LEU A 115 17.47 11.57 -7.97
C LEU A 115 17.06 12.78 -7.11
N ALA A 116 18.02 13.67 -6.80
CA ALA A 116 17.76 14.87 -5.98
C ALA A 116 16.75 15.81 -6.67
N LYS A 117 16.92 16.06 -7.97
CA LYS A 117 16.03 16.95 -8.74
C LYS A 117 14.64 16.32 -8.93
N VAL A 118 14.58 15.02 -9.22
CA VAL A 118 13.31 14.25 -9.35
C VAL A 118 12.55 14.24 -8.01
N ARG A 119 13.24 14.12 -6.88
CA ARG A 119 12.60 14.24 -5.55
C ARG A 119 11.99 15.63 -5.34
N GLY A 120 12.69 16.69 -5.72
CA GLY A 120 12.15 18.05 -5.64
C GLY A 120 10.93 18.26 -6.54
N GLU A 121 10.99 17.79 -7.77
CA GLU A 121 9.88 17.83 -8.73
C GLU A 121 8.66 17.06 -8.19
N TRP A 122 8.86 15.85 -7.66
CA TRP A 122 7.80 15.08 -7.03
C TRP A 122 7.20 15.75 -5.79
N ALA A 123 8.04 16.37 -4.94
CA ALA A 123 7.57 17.11 -3.78
C ALA A 123 6.65 18.28 -4.18
N LEU A 124 6.96 19.00 -5.25
CA LEU A 124 6.10 20.08 -5.79
C LEU A 124 4.77 19.54 -6.34
N VAL A 125 4.80 18.39 -7.03
CA VAL A 125 3.57 17.73 -7.50
C VAL A 125 2.69 17.32 -6.32
N CYS A 126 3.24 16.74 -5.28
CA CYS A 126 2.51 16.36 -4.07
C CYS A 126 1.97 17.60 -3.34
N LEU A 127 2.77 18.65 -3.18
CA LEU A 127 2.36 19.90 -2.54
C LEU A 127 1.15 20.51 -3.25
N THR A 128 1.23 20.66 -4.56
CA THR A 128 0.12 21.23 -5.34
C THR A 128 -1.13 20.36 -5.32
N HIS A 129 -0.99 19.02 -5.26
CA HIS A 129 -2.11 18.11 -5.08
C HIS A 129 -2.78 18.31 -3.72
N ASN A 130 -1.98 18.41 -2.65
CA ASN A 130 -2.49 18.59 -1.29
C ASN A 130 -3.15 19.97 -1.09
N ILE A 131 -2.60 21.03 -1.68
CA ILE A 131 -3.23 22.37 -1.65
C ILE A 131 -4.62 22.34 -2.31
N LEU A 132 -4.75 21.70 -3.48
CA LEU A 132 -6.06 21.59 -4.12
C LEU A 132 -7.05 20.76 -3.31
N LYS A 133 -6.58 19.71 -2.67
CA LYS A 133 -7.41 18.90 -1.79
C LYS A 133 -7.88 19.68 -0.56
N LEU A 134 -6.97 20.43 0.05
CA LEU A 134 -7.29 21.31 1.18
C LEU A 134 -8.28 22.40 0.78
N HIS A 135 -8.08 23.03 -0.37
CA HIS A 135 -9.00 24.06 -0.89
C HIS A 135 -10.43 23.52 -1.02
N ARG A 136 -10.59 22.31 -1.60
CA ARG A 136 -11.91 21.68 -1.72
C ARG A 136 -12.56 21.40 -0.38
N LEU A 137 -11.79 20.94 0.61
CA LEU A 137 -12.31 20.68 1.96
C LEU A 137 -12.79 21.93 2.70
N ILE A 138 -12.30 23.12 2.30
CA ILE A 138 -12.65 24.38 2.95
C ILE A 138 -13.82 25.08 2.24
N TYR A 139 -13.92 24.94 0.92
CA TYR A 139 -14.82 25.74 0.09
C TYR A 139 -15.90 24.94 -0.66
N GLU A 140 -15.88 23.61 -0.62
CA GLU A 140 -16.92 22.70 -1.13
C GLU A 140 -17.55 21.88 0.02
#